data_931536c49ad9aed2d683bf3f8adf2b28
#
_entry.id   931536c49ad9aed2d683bf3f8adf2b28
#
_cell.length_a   1.000
_cell.length_b   1.000
_cell.length_c   1.000
_cell.angle_alpha   90.00
_cell.angle_beta   90.00
_cell.angle_gamma   90.00
#
_symmetry.space_group_name_H-M   'P 1'
#
loop_
_entity.id
_entity.type
_entity.pdbx_description
1 polymer ?
#
loop_
_entity_poly.entity_id
_entity_poly.type
_entity_poly.pdbx_seq_one_letter_code
_entity_poly.pdbx_strand_id
1 'polypeptide(L)'
;MRQYLDLLQTVRARGVPKADRTGTGTVSIFGYQLRCDLADGFPLLTTKKLHLRSIIHELLWFLSGDTNIRYLTDNGVSIWNEWADESGDLGPVYGAQWRAWPAARGETIDQIQRAVELIRSDPDSRRILVSAWNVGELHRMALAPCHALFQFYVAGGKLSCQLYQRSADVFLGVPFNIACYALLTHMMAQQTDLQPGEFVWTGGDCHLYLNHLAQADEQLARAPRSLPALSIKRRPESIFDYRYEDFELVDYRAHAPIRAQVAV
;
A
#
# COMPACT_ATOMS: atom_id res chain seq x y z
N MET A 1 11.75 -9.32 -7.08
CA MET A 1 11.68 -7.83 -6.97
C MET A 1 13.06 -7.23 -6.73
N ARG A 2 13.81 -7.08 -7.80
CA ARG A 2 15.14 -6.43 -7.75
C ARG A 2 15.00 -4.96 -7.37
N GLN A 3 14.01 -4.26 -7.95
CA GLN A 3 13.77 -2.82 -7.75
C GLN A 3 13.63 -2.44 -6.26
N TYR A 4 12.96 -3.28 -5.46
CA TYR A 4 12.87 -3.07 -4.01
C TYR A 4 14.22 -3.31 -3.31
N LEU A 5 14.98 -4.31 -3.71
CA LEU A 5 16.30 -4.55 -3.13
C LEU A 5 17.27 -3.40 -3.45
N ASP A 6 17.17 -2.81 -4.63
CA ASP A 6 17.95 -1.64 -5.02
C ASP A 6 17.60 -0.41 -4.16
N LEU A 7 16.30 -0.21 -3.83
CA LEU A 7 15.88 0.80 -2.85
C LEU A 7 16.48 0.52 -1.47
N LEU A 8 16.31 -0.69 -0.94
CA LEU A 8 16.80 -1.08 0.37
C LEU A 8 18.33 -0.90 0.46
N GLN A 9 19.07 -1.35 -0.56
CA GLN A 9 20.52 -1.18 -0.66
C GLN A 9 20.91 0.31 -0.74
N THR A 10 20.14 1.12 -1.48
CA THR A 10 20.42 2.56 -1.61
C THR A 10 20.25 3.28 -0.29
N VAL A 11 19.15 3.04 0.43
CA VAL A 11 18.91 3.63 1.76
C VAL A 11 19.98 3.16 2.75
N ARG A 12 20.30 1.86 2.75
CA ARG A 12 21.32 1.27 3.63
C ARG A 12 22.72 1.88 3.41
N ALA A 13 23.09 2.12 2.15
CA ALA A 13 24.44 2.56 1.77
C ALA A 13 24.60 4.09 1.76
N ARG A 14 23.52 4.85 1.45
CA ARG A 14 23.60 6.30 1.21
C ARG A 14 22.71 7.12 2.15
N GLY A 15 21.91 6.46 3.01
CA GLY A 15 21.03 7.13 3.95
C GLY A 15 21.83 7.97 4.96
N VAL A 16 21.34 9.19 5.20
CA VAL A 16 21.90 10.07 6.23
C VAL A 16 21.20 9.82 7.57
N PRO A 17 21.91 9.85 8.70
CA PRO A 17 21.29 9.71 10.02
C PRO A 17 20.27 10.84 10.29
N LYS A 18 19.09 10.46 10.80
CA LYS A 18 18.04 11.38 11.24
C LYS A 18 17.42 10.92 12.54
N ALA A 19 17.08 11.87 13.41
CA ALA A 19 16.16 11.63 14.50
C ALA A 19 14.74 11.41 13.96
N ASP A 20 13.93 10.67 14.71
CA ASP A 20 12.54 10.44 14.39
C ASP A 20 11.66 10.58 15.64
N ARG A 21 10.32 10.56 15.45
CA ARG A 21 9.34 10.70 16.54
C ARG A 21 9.44 9.60 17.59
N THR A 22 9.84 8.39 17.19
CA THR A 22 9.90 7.22 18.09
C THR A 22 11.17 7.19 18.95
N GLY A 23 12.16 8.02 18.65
CA GLY A 23 13.47 8.02 19.34
C GLY A 23 14.39 6.87 18.92
N THR A 24 13.97 5.99 18.01
CA THR A 24 14.79 4.86 17.51
C THR A 24 15.96 5.36 16.64
N GLY A 25 15.75 6.44 15.91
CA GLY A 25 16.65 6.94 14.89
C GLY A 25 16.54 6.18 13.58
N THR A 26 16.88 6.84 12.49
CA THR A 26 16.82 6.30 11.14
C THR A 26 18.05 6.66 10.33
N VAL A 27 18.29 5.94 9.23
CA VAL A 27 19.03 6.43 8.06
C VAL A 27 18.05 6.64 6.94
N SER A 28 18.09 7.77 6.23
CA SER A 28 17.11 8.08 5.20
C SER A 28 17.71 8.76 3.97
N ILE A 29 17.01 8.60 2.83
CA ILE A 29 17.20 9.38 1.61
C ILE A 29 15.89 10.10 1.28
N PHE A 30 15.97 11.23 0.58
CA PHE A 30 14.79 11.95 0.13
C PHE A 30 14.58 11.76 -1.36
N GLY A 31 13.43 11.18 -1.71
CA GLY A 31 13.04 10.93 -3.10
C GLY A 31 13.60 9.63 -3.67
N TYR A 32 12.70 8.69 -3.99
CA TYR A 32 13.02 7.48 -4.75
C TYR A 32 11.81 7.01 -5.53
N GLN A 33 12.03 6.41 -6.70
CA GLN A 33 10.97 5.80 -7.48
C GLN A 33 11.37 4.41 -7.94
N LEU A 34 10.43 3.46 -7.87
CA LEU A 34 10.57 2.14 -8.47
C LEU A 34 9.32 1.79 -9.30
N ARG A 35 9.50 0.88 -10.26
CA ARG A 35 8.43 0.40 -11.15
C ARG A 35 8.37 -1.11 -11.13
N CYS A 36 7.15 -1.65 -11.14
CA CYS A 36 6.87 -3.07 -11.27
C CYS A 36 5.90 -3.24 -12.44
N ASP A 37 6.31 -3.95 -13.49
CA ASP A 37 5.36 -4.41 -14.51
C ASP A 37 4.55 -5.55 -13.89
N LEU A 38 3.23 -5.38 -13.83
CA LEU A 38 2.34 -6.38 -13.22
C LEU A 38 2.15 -7.61 -14.12
N ALA A 39 2.59 -7.54 -15.37
CA ALA A 39 2.67 -8.70 -16.26
C ALA A 39 3.82 -9.67 -15.89
N ASP A 40 4.87 -9.18 -15.22
CA ASP A 40 5.98 -10.04 -14.74
C ASP A 40 5.59 -10.91 -13.53
N GLY A 41 4.45 -10.64 -12.91
CA GLY A 41 3.92 -11.30 -11.72
C GLY A 41 3.52 -10.32 -10.63
N PHE A 42 2.91 -10.86 -9.56
CA PHE A 42 2.45 -10.05 -8.44
C PHE A 42 3.65 -9.62 -7.57
N PRO A 43 3.86 -8.31 -7.32
CA PRO A 43 5.06 -7.78 -6.68
C PRO A 43 5.07 -8.01 -5.16
N LEU A 44 5.00 -9.27 -4.73
CA LEU A 44 5.17 -9.69 -3.35
C LEU A 44 6.60 -10.19 -3.14
N LEU A 45 7.28 -9.68 -2.10
CA LEU A 45 8.68 -10.02 -1.85
C LEU A 45 8.89 -11.52 -1.67
N THR A 46 9.98 -12.02 -2.25
CA THR A 46 10.42 -13.41 -2.09
C THR A 46 11.68 -13.54 -1.22
N THR A 47 12.37 -12.44 -0.93
CA THR A 47 13.56 -12.43 -0.04
C THR A 47 13.21 -12.48 1.44
N LYS A 48 11.97 -12.19 1.79
CA LYS A 48 11.34 -12.53 3.09
C LYS A 48 9.86 -12.80 2.85
N LYS A 49 9.28 -13.75 3.59
CA LYS A 49 7.84 -14.03 3.53
C LYS A 49 7.06 -12.87 4.14
N LEU A 50 6.07 -12.37 3.41
CA LEU A 50 5.10 -11.38 3.88
C LEU A 50 3.78 -12.04 4.26
N HIS A 51 3.03 -11.41 5.17
CA HIS A 51 1.73 -11.88 5.61
C HIS A 51 0.63 -11.36 4.70
N LEU A 52 0.39 -12.05 3.58
CA LEU A 52 -0.58 -11.65 2.54
C LEU A 52 -1.98 -11.41 3.12
N ARG A 53 -2.40 -12.22 4.11
CA ARG A 53 -3.71 -12.06 4.77
C ARG A 53 -3.90 -10.64 5.28
N SER A 54 -2.89 -10.08 5.96
CA SER A 54 -2.96 -8.70 6.46
C SER A 54 -3.09 -7.70 5.33
N ILE A 55 -2.36 -7.89 4.23
CA ILE A 55 -2.38 -6.98 3.06
C ILE A 55 -3.78 -6.95 2.42
N ILE A 56 -4.39 -8.12 2.22
CA ILE A 56 -5.73 -8.21 1.61
C ILE A 56 -6.78 -7.60 2.53
N HIS A 57 -6.81 -7.99 3.81
CA HIS A 57 -7.80 -7.46 4.75
C HIS A 57 -7.65 -5.95 4.98
N GLU A 58 -6.42 -5.42 5.03
CA GLU A 58 -6.19 -3.98 5.13
C GLU A 58 -6.79 -3.22 3.94
N LEU A 59 -6.55 -3.71 2.70
CA LEU A 59 -7.12 -3.09 1.51
C LEU A 59 -8.65 -3.15 1.50
N LEU A 60 -9.24 -4.30 1.85
CA LEU A 60 -10.69 -4.44 1.94
C LEU A 60 -11.30 -3.52 3.00
N TRP A 61 -10.61 -3.35 4.14
CA TRP A 61 -10.99 -2.43 5.19
C TRP A 61 -10.91 -0.96 4.71
N PHE A 62 -9.87 -0.55 3.99
CA PHE A 62 -9.83 0.78 3.38
C PHE A 62 -10.98 0.98 2.39
N LEU A 63 -11.29 0.00 1.55
CA LEU A 63 -12.37 0.06 0.57
C LEU A 63 -13.76 0.06 1.21
N SER A 64 -13.93 -0.47 2.41
CA SER A 64 -15.20 -0.36 3.16
C SER A 64 -15.47 1.05 3.69
N GLY A 65 -14.44 1.90 3.79
CA GLY A 65 -14.54 3.24 4.39
C GLY A 65 -14.54 3.25 5.91
N ASP A 66 -14.37 2.09 6.54
CA ASP A 66 -14.35 1.94 7.99
C ASP A 66 -13.04 2.49 8.58
N THR A 67 -13.10 2.98 9.80
CA THR A 67 -11.97 3.51 10.59
C THR A 67 -11.74 2.72 11.86
N ASN A 68 -12.66 1.82 12.22
CA ASN A 68 -12.55 0.94 13.38
C ASN A 68 -11.83 -0.35 13.01
N ILE A 69 -10.85 -0.76 13.82
CA ILE A 69 -10.02 -1.95 13.58
C ILE A 69 -10.74 -3.27 13.84
N ARG A 70 -11.99 -3.27 14.28
CA ARG A 70 -12.72 -4.50 14.63
C ARG A 70 -12.73 -5.51 13.49
N TYR A 71 -13.02 -5.06 12.26
CA TYR A 71 -12.95 -5.93 11.09
C TYR A 71 -11.57 -6.60 10.93
N LEU A 72 -10.49 -5.86 11.16
CA LEU A 72 -9.13 -6.38 11.06
C LEU A 72 -8.86 -7.41 12.15
N THR A 73 -9.19 -7.11 13.41
CA THR A 73 -8.97 -8.01 14.56
C THR A 73 -9.79 -9.29 14.46
N ASP A 74 -11.05 -9.20 14.02
CA ASP A 74 -11.94 -10.35 13.77
C ASP A 74 -11.38 -11.28 12.70
N ASN A 75 -10.56 -10.73 11.78
CA ASN A 75 -9.87 -11.48 10.74
C ASN A 75 -8.42 -11.84 11.09
N GLY A 76 -8.00 -11.68 12.35
CA GLY A 76 -6.66 -12.03 12.83
C GLY A 76 -5.55 -11.11 12.32
N VAL A 77 -5.88 -9.85 12.01
CA VAL A 77 -4.95 -8.81 11.55
C VAL A 77 -4.77 -7.77 12.65
N SER A 78 -3.54 -7.60 13.12
CA SER A 78 -3.21 -6.73 14.27
C SER A 78 -2.32 -5.53 13.91
N ILE A 79 -2.10 -5.28 12.63
CA ILE A 79 -1.12 -4.27 12.17
C ILE A 79 -1.50 -2.81 12.50
N TRP A 80 -2.70 -2.56 13.00
CA TRP A 80 -3.20 -1.25 13.40
C TRP A 80 -3.49 -1.11 14.89
N ASN A 81 -3.32 -2.19 15.69
CA ASN A 81 -3.69 -2.22 17.12
C ASN A 81 -2.97 -1.14 17.96
N GLU A 82 -1.73 -0.81 17.60
CA GLU A 82 -0.90 0.12 18.39
C GLU A 82 -1.32 1.59 18.26
N TRP A 83 -2.15 1.91 17.26
CA TRP A 83 -2.62 3.28 17.00
C TRP A 83 -4.10 3.50 17.33
N ALA A 84 -4.88 2.43 17.47
CA ALA A 84 -6.29 2.54 17.76
C ALA A 84 -6.53 3.00 19.20
N ASP A 85 -7.59 3.79 19.39
CA ASP A 85 -8.04 4.17 20.72
C ASP A 85 -8.74 2.98 21.46
N GLU A 86 -9.23 3.21 22.67
CA GLU A 86 -9.88 2.20 23.49
C GLU A 86 -11.16 1.59 22.84
N SER A 87 -11.79 2.34 21.93
CA SER A 87 -12.96 1.86 21.16
C SER A 87 -12.56 1.12 19.87
N GLY A 88 -11.28 1.11 19.54
CA GLY A 88 -10.73 0.54 18.31
C GLY A 88 -10.80 1.50 17.11
N ASP A 89 -11.06 2.78 17.32
CA ASP A 89 -11.13 3.77 16.24
C ASP A 89 -9.79 4.45 16.00
N LEU A 90 -9.54 4.82 14.75
CA LEU A 90 -8.33 5.51 14.29
C LEU A 90 -8.58 6.96 13.83
N GLY A 91 -9.83 7.42 13.96
CA GLY A 91 -10.25 8.66 13.33
C GLY A 91 -10.33 8.56 11.80
N PRO A 92 -10.51 9.67 11.07
CA PRO A 92 -10.84 9.66 9.65
C PRO A 92 -9.61 9.34 8.75
N VAL A 93 -8.96 8.18 9.00
CA VAL A 93 -7.82 7.69 8.22
C VAL A 93 -8.26 7.12 6.87
N TYR A 94 -7.36 6.82 6.00
CA TYR A 94 -7.43 6.22 4.66
C TYR A 94 -8.84 5.92 4.11
N GLY A 95 -9.54 4.94 4.68
CA GLY A 95 -10.86 4.49 4.20
C GLY A 95 -11.90 5.60 4.23
N ALA A 96 -11.96 6.38 5.32
CA ALA A 96 -12.87 7.54 5.42
C ALA A 96 -12.55 8.58 4.34
N GLN A 97 -11.28 8.89 4.11
CA GLN A 97 -10.90 9.85 3.07
C GLN A 97 -11.17 9.34 1.66
N TRP A 98 -10.96 8.06 1.40
CA TRP A 98 -11.21 7.46 0.08
C TRP A 98 -12.69 7.39 -0.27
N ARG A 99 -13.55 7.08 0.73
CA ARG A 99 -14.96 6.76 0.52
C ARG A 99 -15.93 7.87 0.91
N ALA A 100 -15.52 8.79 1.76
CA ALA A 100 -16.38 9.84 2.31
C ALA A 100 -15.60 11.14 2.54
N TRP A 101 -14.83 11.59 1.55
CA TRP A 101 -14.10 12.86 1.63
C TRP A 101 -15.04 14.01 1.92
N PRO A 102 -14.83 14.79 3.03
CA PRO A 102 -15.70 15.89 3.37
C PRO A 102 -15.72 16.98 2.28
N ALA A 103 -16.90 17.35 1.84
CA ALA A 103 -17.14 18.41 0.86
C ALA A 103 -17.96 19.57 1.48
N ALA A 104 -18.23 20.60 0.69
CA ALA A 104 -19.05 21.73 1.14
C ALA A 104 -20.47 21.25 1.49
N ARG A 105 -21.12 21.99 2.41
CA ARG A 105 -22.51 21.77 2.83
C ARG A 105 -22.81 20.41 3.48
N GLY A 106 -21.78 19.73 4.02
CA GLY A 106 -21.96 18.41 4.66
C GLY A 106 -22.10 17.23 3.71
N GLU A 107 -21.86 17.44 2.43
CA GLU A 107 -21.77 16.37 1.44
C GLU A 107 -20.45 15.61 1.58
N THR A 108 -20.39 14.40 1.03
CA THR A 108 -19.17 13.59 0.94
C THR A 108 -18.89 13.16 -0.49
N ILE A 109 -17.63 12.94 -0.80
CA ILE A 109 -17.20 12.45 -2.12
C ILE A 109 -16.55 11.07 -1.93
N ASP A 110 -17.11 10.06 -2.63
CA ASP A 110 -16.48 8.76 -2.79
C ASP A 110 -15.45 8.83 -3.92
N GLN A 111 -14.17 8.98 -3.56
CA GLN A 111 -13.08 9.11 -4.52
C GLN A 111 -12.81 7.81 -5.29
N ILE A 112 -13.01 6.64 -4.64
CA ILE A 112 -12.83 5.33 -5.30
C ILE A 112 -13.91 5.11 -6.35
N GLN A 113 -15.17 5.33 -5.99
CA GLN A 113 -16.29 5.22 -6.95
C GLN A 113 -16.06 6.17 -8.14
N ARG A 114 -15.70 7.41 -7.88
CA ARG A 114 -15.38 8.39 -8.92
C ARG A 114 -14.21 7.95 -9.81
N ALA A 115 -13.17 7.34 -9.23
CA ALA A 115 -12.05 6.82 -10.03
C ALA A 115 -12.51 5.70 -10.98
N VAL A 116 -13.34 4.75 -10.51
CA VAL A 116 -13.94 3.69 -11.36
C VAL A 116 -14.76 4.30 -12.51
N GLU A 117 -15.59 5.28 -12.20
CA GLU A 117 -16.44 5.97 -13.19
C GLU A 117 -15.60 6.70 -14.25
N LEU A 118 -14.54 7.43 -13.82
CA LEU A 118 -13.65 8.13 -14.74
C LEU A 118 -12.86 7.18 -15.63
N ILE A 119 -12.34 6.05 -15.08
CA ILE A 119 -11.64 5.05 -15.89
C ILE A 119 -12.56 4.50 -17.00
N ARG A 120 -13.85 4.34 -16.72
CA ARG A 120 -14.82 3.83 -17.70
C ARG A 120 -15.28 4.89 -18.73
N SER A 121 -15.52 6.11 -18.28
CA SER A 121 -16.15 7.17 -19.11
C SER A 121 -15.16 8.11 -19.80
N ASP A 122 -13.98 8.32 -19.19
CA ASP A 122 -12.91 9.23 -19.67
C ASP A 122 -11.53 8.67 -19.28
N PRO A 123 -11.11 7.53 -19.90
CA PRO A 123 -9.86 6.85 -19.55
C PRO A 123 -8.61 7.70 -19.79
N ASP A 124 -8.67 8.72 -20.65
CA ASP A 124 -7.58 9.66 -20.91
C ASP A 124 -7.49 10.79 -19.86
N SER A 125 -8.39 10.81 -18.89
CA SER A 125 -8.44 11.81 -17.85
C SER A 125 -7.17 11.80 -16.98
N ARG A 126 -6.60 12.98 -16.76
CA ARG A 126 -5.47 13.20 -15.83
C ARG A 126 -5.93 13.43 -14.39
N ARG A 127 -7.25 13.24 -14.12
CA ARG A 127 -7.91 13.52 -12.83
C ARG A 127 -8.32 12.26 -12.09
N ILE A 128 -7.87 11.09 -12.53
CA ILE A 128 -8.13 9.81 -11.86
C ILE A 128 -7.16 9.67 -10.68
N LEU A 129 -7.45 10.44 -9.62
CA LEU A 129 -6.59 10.58 -8.44
C LEU A 129 -7.41 10.42 -7.18
N VAL A 130 -6.83 9.74 -6.18
CA VAL A 130 -7.39 9.55 -4.85
C VAL A 130 -6.39 10.07 -3.81
N SER A 131 -6.86 10.93 -2.91
CA SER A 131 -6.04 11.51 -1.83
C SER A 131 -6.53 11.05 -0.46
N ALA A 132 -5.60 10.66 0.39
CA ALA A 132 -5.84 10.46 1.81
C ALA A 132 -5.34 11.64 2.66
N TRP A 133 -4.56 12.55 2.06
CA TRP A 133 -3.95 13.68 2.75
C TRP A 133 -4.92 14.86 2.83
N ASN A 134 -5.78 14.85 3.84
CA ASN A 134 -6.73 15.91 4.12
C ASN A 134 -6.20 16.82 5.24
N VAL A 135 -5.60 17.95 4.86
CA VAL A 135 -4.98 18.89 5.80
C VAL A 135 -5.95 19.36 6.90
N GLY A 136 -7.23 19.49 6.57
CA GLY A 136 -8.26 19.92 7.54
C GLY A 136 -8.58 18.89 8.62
N GLU A 137 -8.22 17.62 8.41
CA GLU A 137 -8.57 16.51 9.32
C GLU A 137 -7.37 15.77 9.93
N LEU A 138 -6.12 16.13 9.56
CA LEU A 138 -4.92 15.43 10.06
C LEU A 138 -4.86 15.36 11.59
N HIS A 139 -5.35 16.40 12.28
CA HIS A 139 -5.34 16.47 13.74
C HIS A 139 -6.32 15.51 14.41
N ARG A 140 -7.25 14.92 13.67
CA ARG A 140 -8.23 13.92 14.12
C ARG A 140 -7.79 12.48 13.85
N MET A 141 -6.73 12.29 13.09
CA MET A 141 -6.22 10.98 12.71
C MET A 141 -5.22 10.47 13.73
N ALA A 142 -5.36 9.22 14.16
CA ALA A 142 -4.39 8.57 15.06
C ALA A 142 -2.99 8.50 14.41
N LEU A 143 -2.95 8.35 13.08
CA LEU A 143 -1.73 8.38 12.29
C LEU A 143 -1.98 9.12 10.97
N ALA A 144 -1.22 10.19 10.73
CA ALA A 144 -1.27 10.92 9.46
C ALA A 144 -0.87 9.99 8.28
N PRO A 145 -1.65 9.97 7.17
CA PRO A 145 -1.45 9.01 6.09
C PRO A 145 -0.03 9.02 5.51
N CYS A 146 0.66 7.89 5.53
CA CYS A 146 1.97 7.71 4.91
C CYS A 146 1.85 7.65 3.39
N HIS A 147 0.94 6.81 2.86
CA HIS A 147 0.55 6.81 1.45
C HIS A 147 -0.49 7.92 1.23
N ALA A 148 0.02 9.07 0.79
CA ALA A 148 -0.72 10.32 0.79
C ALA A 148 -1.73 10.43 -0.36
N LEU A 149 -1.35 9.95 -1.55
CA LEU A 149 -2.20 9.95 -2.73
C LEU A 149 -1.75 8.90 -3.74
N PHE A 150 -2.66 8.48 -4.60
CA PHE A 150 -2.35 7.66 -5.76
C PHE A 150 -3.16 8.09 -6.97
N GLN A 151 -2.61 7.82 -8.16
CA GLN A 151 -3.18 8.19 -9.44
C GLN A 151 -3.21 6.99 -10.38
N PHE A 152 -4.29 6.85 -11.14
CA PHE A 152 -4.38 5.87 -12.21
C PHE A 152 -4.11 6.49 -13.58
N TYR A 153 -3.61 5.64 -14.47
CA TYR A 153 -3.31 5.98 -15.85
C TYR A 153 -3.69 4.83 -16.77
N VAL A 154 -4.43 5.12 -17.83
CA VAL A 154 -4.87 4.13 -18.83
C VAL A 154 -4.10 4.37 -20.13
N ALA A 155 -3.50 3.32 -20.66
CA ALA A 155 -2.86 3.36 -21.98
C ALA A 155 -2.80 1.95 -22.58
N GLY A 156 -3.07 1.82 -23.89
CA GLY A 156 -2.97 0.55 -24.60
C GLY A 156 -3.81 -0.58 -24.00
N GLY A 157 -4.99 -0.28 -23.44
CA GLY A 157 -5.85 -1.26 -22.77
C GLY A 157 -5.36 -1.72 -21.40
N LYS A 158 -4.35 -1.05 -20.82
CA LYS A 158 -3.78 -1.36 -19.52
C LYS A 158 -4.02 -0.22 -18.52
N LEU A 159 -4.26 -0.60 -17.25
CA LEU A 159 -4.37 0.30 -16.11
C LEU A 159 -3.10 0.25 -15.27
N SER A 160 -2.46 1.39 -15.11
CA SER A 160 -1.30 1.59 -14.22
C SER A 160 -1.69 2.44 -13.02
N CYS A 161 -0.97 2.26 -11.92
CA CYS A 161 -1.16 3.03 -10.70
C CYS A 161 0.17 3.60 -10.21
N GLN A 162 0.18 4.89 -9.85
CA GLN A 162 1.31 5.52 -9.16
C GLN A 162 0.91 5.92 -7.76
N LEU A 163 1.65 5.45 -6.75
CA LEU A 163 1.53 5.83 -5.35
C LEU A 163 2.60 6.87 -4.99
N TYR A 164 2.21 7.95 -4.31
CA TYR A 164 3.13 8.79 -3.56
C TYR A 164 3.03 8.50 -2.06
N GLN A 165 4.13 8.03 -1.49
CA GLN A 165 4.28 7.73 -0.06
C GLN A 165 5.23 8.73 0.57
N ARG A 166 4.72 9.68 1.39
CA ARG A 166 5.50 10.77 2.00
C ARG A 166 6.52 10.30 3.01
N SER A 167 6.22 9.20 3.71
CA SER A 167 7.03 8.61 4.78
C SER A 167 7.04 7.10 4.59
N ALA A 168 8.20 6.51 4.40
CA ALA A 168 8.36 5.17 3.91
C ALA A 168 9.38 4.37 4.74
N ASP A 169 8.89 3.60 5.72
CA ASP A 169 9.68 2.54 6.34
C ASP A 169 9.98 1.47 5.28
N VAL A 170 11.22 1.52 4.78
CA VAL A 170 11.63 0.67 3.66
C VAL A 170 11.66 -0.80 4.04
N PHE A 171 11.89 -1.15 5.31
CA PHE A 171 12.00 -2.54 5.71
C PHE A 171 10.64 -3.20 6.01
N LEU A 172 9.78 -2.58 6.84
CA LEU A 172 8.48 -3.16 7.22
C LEU A 172 7.34 -2.67 6.33
N GLY A 173 7.17 -1.36 6.15
CA GLY A 173 5.98 -0.77 5.52
C GLY A 173 5.97 -0.89 4.00
N VAL A 174 7.02 -0.46 3.32
CA VAL A 174 7.06 -0.37 1.84
C VAL A 174 6.70 -1.69 1.15
N PRO A 175 7.17 -2.88 1.60
CA PRO A 175 6.77 -4.14 0.98
C PRO A 175 5.27 -4.42 1.03
N PHE A 176 4.60 -4.08 2.13
CA PHE A 176 3.16 -4.18 2.29
C PHE A 176 2.44 -3.21 1.37
N ASN A 177 2.89 -1.95 1.32
CA ASN A 177 2.27 -0.91 0.49
C ASN A 177 2.39 -1.24 -1.00
N ILE A 178 3.55 -1.72 -1.49
CA ILE A 178 3.70 -2.17 -2.88
C ILE A 178 2.67 -3.26 -3.23
N ALA A 179 2.57 -4.29 -2.40
CA ALA A 179 1.64 -5.39 -2.65
C ALA A 179 0.17 -4.95 -2.54
N CYS A 180 -0.16 -4.08 -1.57
CA CYS A 180 -1.50 -3.53 -1.37
C CYS A 180 -1.97 -2.74 -2.60
N TYR A 181 -1.17 -1.81 -3.11
CA TYR A 181 -1.56 -1.00 -4.27
C TYR A 181 -1.46 -1.75 -5.60
N ALA A 182 -0.56 -2.74 -5.71
CA ALA A 182 -0.60 -3.66 -6.84
C ALA A 182 -1.90 -4.47 -6.86
N LEU A 183 -2.37 -4.97 -5.70
CA LEU A 183 -3.65 -5.64 -5.56
C LEU A 183 -4.81 -4.72 -5.96
N LEU A 184 -4.83 -3.48 -5.45
CA LEU A 184 -5.82 -2.47 -5.84
C LEU A 184 -5.82 -2.23 -7.35
N THR A 185 -4.64 -2.19 -7.99
CA THR A 185 -4.52 -2.01 -9.44
C THR A 185 -5.14 -3.18 -10.20
N HIS A 186 -4.92 -4.42 -9.76
CA HIS A 186 -5.56 -5.61 -10.35
C HIS A 186 -7.09 -5.58 -10.19
N MET A 187 -7.60 -5.21 -9.00
CA MET A 187 -9.03 -5.10 -8.74
C MET A 187 -9.69 -4.02 -9.61
N MET A 188 -9.08 -2.84 -9.69
CA MET A 188 -9.56 -1.72 -10.53
C MET A 188 -9.54 -2.10 -12.01
N ALA A 189 -8.47 -2.74 -12.49
CA ALA A 189 -8.37 -3.20 -13.87
C ALA A 189 -9.48 -4.21 -14.21
N GLN A 190 -9.71 -5.22 -13.35
CA GLN A 190 -10.80 -6.18 -13.54
C GLN A 190 -12.18 -5.50 -13.56
N GLN A 191 -12.42 -4.51 -12.68
CA GLN A 191 -13.69 -3.79 -12.61
C GLN A 191 -13.96 -2.90 -13.82
N THR A 192 -12.92 -2.50 -14.53
CA THR A 192 -13.01 -1.55 -15.66
C THR A 192 -12.66 -2.18 -17.01
N ASP A 193 -12.62 -3.52 -17.10
CA ASP A 193 -12.32 -4.31 -18.30
C ASP A 193 -10.95 -3.99 -18.94
N LEU A 194 -9.98 -3.62 -18.11
CA LEU A 194 -8.59 -3.36 -18.49
C LEU A 194 -7.66 -4.46 -18.01
N GLN A 195 -6.48 -4.54 -18.63
CA GLN A 195 -5.38 -5.38 -18.11
C GLN A 195 -4.57 -4.59 -17.08
N PRO A 196 -4.00 -5.24 -16.04
CA PRO A 196 -3.01 -4.60 -15.18
C PRO A 196 -1.79 -4.14 -15.98
N GLY A 197 -1.35 -2.91 -15.75
CA GLY A 197 -0.16 -2.32 -16.35
C GLY A 197 1.01 -2.28 -15.38
N GLU A 198 1.54 -1.11 -15.09
CA GLU A 198 2.63 -0.91 -14.13
C GLU A 198 2.09 -0.43 -12.77
N PHE A 199 2.74 -0.87 -11.72
CA PHE A 199 2.68 -0.20 -10.43
C PHE A 199 3.95 0.64 -10.23
N VAL A 200 3.78 1.94 -10.03
CA VAL A 200 4.87 2.90 -9.79
C VAL A 200 4.79 3.36 -8.34
N TRP A 201 5.83 3.08 -7.56
CA TRP A 201 5.93 3.57 -6.20
C TRP A 201 6.90 4.75 -6.14
N THR A 202 6.48 5.84 -5.52
CA THR A 202 7.30 7.05 -5.31
C THR A 202 7.35 7.36 -3.82
N GLY A 203 8.53 7.30 -3.23
CA GLY A 203 8.78 7.63 -1.82
C GLY A 203 9.33 9.05 -1.65
N GLY A 204 8.84 9.75 -0.63
CA GLY A 204 9.42 11.00 -0.13
C GLY A 204 10.59 10.73 0.81
N ASP A 205 10.35 10.72 2.13
CA ASP A 205 11.33 10.28 3.13
C ASP A 205 11.37 8.74 3.16
N CYS A 206 12.39 8.17 2.52
CA CYS A 206 12.61 6.72 2.48
C CYS A 206 13.62 6.36 3.56
N HIS A 207 13.17 5.73 4.63
CA HIS A 207 14.00 5.50 5.82
C HIS A 207 14.08 4.02 6.23
N LEU A 208 15.17 3.71 6.89
CA LEU A 208 15.44 2.44 7.56
C LEU A 208 15.75 2.74 9.03
N TYR A 209 14.97 2.18 9.92
CA TYR A 209 15.20 2.33 11.36
C TYR A 209 16.52 1.70 11.78
N LEU A 210 17.22 2.31 12.75
CA LEU A 210 18.54 1.84 13.19
C LEU A 210 18.49 0.42 13.79
N ASN A 211 17.38 0.04 14.40
CA ASN A 211 17.16 -1.32 14.93
C ASN A 211 16.81 -2.35 13.82
N HIS A 212 16.72 -1.94 12.55
CA HIS A 212 16.46 -2.84 11.40
C HIS A 212 17.68 -3.04 10.48
N LEU A 213 18.84 -2.45 10.80
CA LEU A 213 20.01 -2.51 9.92
C LEU A 213 20.50 -3.95 9.68
N ALA A 214 20.59 -4.76 10.75
CA ALA A 214 21.01 -6.16 10.64
C ALA A 214 20.00 -7.00 9.81
N GLN A 215 18.71 -6.76 9.99
CA GLN A 215 17.64 -7.43 9.23
C GLN A 215 17.66 -7.03 7.75
N ALA A 216 17.99 -5.77 7.45
CA ALA A 216 18.16 -5.30 6.08
C ALA A 216 19.38 -5.98 5.43
N ASP A 217 20.49 -6.08 6.12
CA ASP A 217 21.70 -6.76 5.64
C ASP A 217 21.43 -8.26 5.39
N GLU A 218 20.69 -8.93 6.30
CA GLU A 218 20.22 -10.31 6.10
C GLU A 218 19.36 -10.44 4.85
N GLN A 219 18.40 -9.53 4.65
CA GLN A 219 17.51 -9.56 3.49
C GLN A 219 18.27 -9.32 2.18
N LEU A 220 19.23 -8.40 2.17
CA LEU A 220 20.06 -8.10 0.99
C LEU A 220 20.96 -9.26 0.59
N ALA A 221 21.38 -10.11 1.54
CA ALA A 221 22.16 -11.31 1.27
C ALA A 221 21.35 -12.44 0.62
N ARG A 222 20.01 -12.35 0.59
CA ARG A 222 19.12 -13.39 0.03
C ARG A 222 18.85 -13.17 -1.45
N ALA A 223 19.05 -14.20 -2.27
CA ALA A 223 18.69 -14.14 -3.68
C ALA A 223 17.16 -14.10 -3.87
N PRO A 224 16.63 -13.14 -4.67
CA PRO A 224 15.21 -13.14 -4.99
C PRO A 224 14.83 -14.36 -5.83
N ARG A 225 13.60 -14.86 -5.62
CA ARG A 225 12.99 -15.94 -6.40
C ARG A 225 11.98 -15.35 -7.39
N SER A 226 11.41 -16.17 -8.25
CA SER A 226 10.32 -15.79 -9.16
C SER A 226 9.15 -15.17 -8.39
N LEU A 227 8.51 -14.18 -9.00
CA LEU A 227 7.30 -13.60 -8.45
C LEU A 227 6.15 -14.62 -8.52
N PRO A 228 5.22 -14.59 -7.54
CA PRO A 228 3.99 -15.35 -7.64
C PRO A 228 3.04 -14.74 -8.68
N ALA A 229 2.06 -15.51 -9.13
CA ALA A 229 0.93 -14.99 -9.86
C ALA A 229 -0.24 -14.70 -8.92
N LEU A 230 -0.97 -13.60 -9.15
CA LEU A 230 -2.22 -13.30 -8.48
C LEU A 230 -3.39 -13.83 -9.32
N SER A 231 -4.25 -14.66 -8.72
CA SER A 231 -5.52 -15.07 -9.30
C SER A 231 -6.67 -14.40 -8.56
N ILE A 232 -7.53 -13.70 -9.28
CA ILE A 232 -8.81 -13.18 -8.77
C ILE A 232 -9.92 -14.10 -9.28
N LYS A 233 -10.49 -14.91 -8.39
CA LYS A 233 -11.41 -16.01 -8.71
C LYS A 233 -12.80 -15.55 -9.15
N ARG A 234 -13.21 -14.36 -8.74
CA ARG A 234 -14.53 -13.81 -8.96
C ARG A 234 -14.41 -12.35 -9.38
N ARG A 235 -15.32 -11.90 -10.24
CA ARG A 235 -15.56 -10.47 -10.49
C ARG A 235 -16.89 -10.12 -9.85
N PRO A 236 -16.90 -9.40 -8.72
CA PRO A 236 -18.15 -8.89 -8.12
C PRO A 236 -18.74 -7.74 -8.95
N GLU A 237 -19.97 -7.33 -8.63
CA GLU A 237 -20.65 -6.20 -9.30
C GLU A 237 -19.95 -4.87 -9.01
N SER A 238 -19.39 -4.71 -7.80
CA SER A 238 -18.70 -3.51 -7.37
C SER A 238 -17.31 -3.85 -6.81
N ILE A 239 -16.37 -2.89 -6.92
CA ILE A 239 -15.05 -2.98 -6.30
C ILE A 239 -15.14 -3.14 -4.77
N PHE A 240 -16.25 -2.74 -4.16
CA PHE A 240 -16.49 -2.81 -2.72
C PHE A 240 -16.99 -4.19 -2.26
N ASP A 241 -17.33 -5.08 -3.19
CA ASP A 241 -17.92 -6.40 -2.90
C ASP A 241 -16.90 -7.54 -2.96
N TYR A 242 -15.62 -7.23 -3.17
CA TYR A 242 -14.56 -8.23 -3.07
C TYR A 242 -14.45 -8.74 -1.63
N ARG A 243 -14.07 -10.03 -1.53
CA ARG A 243 -13.84 -10.73 -0.26
C ARG A 243 -12.46 -11.37 -0.27
N TYR A 244 -11.95 -11.69 0.91
CA TYR A 244 -10.65 -12.33 1.06
C TYR A 244 -10.50 -13.59 0.19
N GLU A 245 -11.55 -14.42 0.10
CA GLU A 245 -11.59 -15.69 -0.64
C GLU A 245 -11.50 -15.52 -2.16
N ASP A 246 -11.74 -14.32 -2.67
CA ASP A 246 -11.62 -14.02 -4.09
C ASP A 246 -10.17 -14.00 -4.59
N PHE A 247 -9.20 -13.89 -3.68
CA PHE A 247 -7.79 -13.74 -4.00
C PHE A 247 -6.99 -15.00 -3.68
N GLU A 248 -6.15 -15.41 -4.63
CA GLU A 248 -5.23 -16.52 -4.46
C GLU A 248 -3.86 -16.17 -5.04
N LEU A 249 -2.80 -16.49 -4.30
CA LEU A 249 -1.45 -16.47 -4.83
C LEU A 249 -1.05 -17.85 -5.30
N VAL A 250 -0.63 -17.94 -6.54
CA VAL A 250 -0.09 -19.16 -7.15
C VAL A 250 1.44 -19.08 -7.14
N ASP A 251 2.09 -20.16 -6.71
CA ASP A 251 3.55 -20.31 -6.68
C ASP A 251 4.33 -19.31 -5.82
N TYR A 252 3.76 -18.83 -4.71
CA TYR A 252 4.50 -17.99 -3.78
C TYR A 252 5.54 -18.78 -3.00
N ARG A 253 6.80 -18.67 -3.40
CA ARG A 253 7.96 -19.33 -2.79
C ARG A 253 8.91 -18.27 -2.23
N ALA A 254 8.74 -17.89 -0.97
CA ALA A 254 9.57 -16.92 -0.30
C ALA A 254 10.60 -17.59 0.62
N HIS A 255 11.68 -16.85 0.94
CA HIS A 255 12.53 -17.15 2.08
C HIS A 255 11.75 -16.98 3.39
N ALA A 256 12.26 -17.53 4.49
CA ALA A 256 11.65 -17.37 5.81
C ALA A 256 11.42 -15.88 6.16
N PRO A 257 10.41 -15.55 6.98
CA PRO A 257 10.22 -14.18 7.45
C PRO A 257 11.44 -13.71 8.24
N ILE A 258 11.70 -12.40 8.20
CA ILE A 258 12.69 -11.75 9.05
C ILE A 258 11.90 -10.89 10.04
N ARG A 259 12.01 -11.20 11.33
CA ARG A 259 11.29 -10.48 12.39
C ARG A 259 11.98 -9.16 12.68
N ALA A 260 11.21 -8.11 12.89
CA ALA A 260 11.66 -6.80 13.36
C ALA A 260 10.58 -6.16 14.22
N GLN A 261 10.99 -5.32 15.17
CA GLN A 261 10.07 -4.57 16.01
C GLN A 261 9.53 -3.36 15.23
N VAL A 262 8.23 -3.08 15.36
CA VAL A 262 7.65 -1.84 14.84
C VAL A 262 8.12 -0.68 15.71
N ALA A 263 8.54 0.42 15.11
CA ALA A 263 8.84 1.65 15.81
C ALA A 263 7.55 2.48 15.96
N VAL A 264 7.11 2.71 17.20
CA VAL A 264 5.87 3.42 17.58
C VAL A 264 6.13 4.66 18.40
#